data_81eba5752865969b7bd337b4ba06dc2d
#
_entry.id   81eba5752865969b7bd337b4ba06dc2d
#
_cell.length_a   1.000
_cell.length_b   1.000
_cell.length_c   1.000
_cell.angle_alpha   90.00
_cell.angle_beta   90.00
_cell.angle_gamma   90.00
#
_symmetry.space_group_name_H-M   'P 1'
#
loop_
_entity.id
_entity.type
_entity.pdbx_description
1 polymer ?
#
loop_
_entity_poly.entity_id
_entity_poly.type
_entity_poly.pdbx_seq_one_letter_code
_entity_poly.pdbx_strand_id
1 'polypeptide(L)'
;MVNVNCLNNISSVGLDLFSSDYNTSASFEDSQAVLVRSAKMHDMELPAGLLAIARAGAGVNNIPLDKCADAGVVVFNTPGANANAVKEHVIAAMLISSRDIVGGIEWVKANKDDADIAKSAEKAKKAFAGKEISGKKLGVIGLGAIGQLVANAAINLGMEVYGYDPYLSVNAAWNLSRSVKHISNV
;
A
#
# COMPACT_ATOMS: atom_id res chain seq x y z
N MET A 1 -17.40 25.61 15.39
CA MET A 1 -17.06 24.17 15.32
C MET A 1 -17.10 23.76 13.87
N VAL A 2 -16.03 23.15 13.35
CA VAL A 2 -15.96 22.68 11.95
C VAL A 2 -16.44 21.25 11.89
N ASN A 3 -17.41 20.97 11.02
CA ASN A 3 -17.96 19.64 10.82
C ASN A 3 -17.09 18.83 9.85
N VAL A 4 -16.60 17.68 10.31
CA VAL A 4 -15.78 16.74 9.55
C VAL A 4 -16.52 15.42 9.43
N ASN A 5 -16.75 14.95 8.20
CA ASN A 5 -17.31 13.62 7.95
C ASN A 5 -16.23 12.62 7.60
N CYS A 6 -16.36 11.38 8.07
CA CYS A 6 -15.49 10.27 7.71
C CYS A 6 -16.25 9.27 6.84
N LEU A 7 -16.05 9.29 5.53
CA LEU A 7 -16.72 8.37 4.58
C LEU A 7 -16.23 6.91 4.70
N ASN A 8 -15.11 6.70 5.38
CA ASN A 8 -14.56 5.38 5.68
C ASN A 8 -14.15 5.32 7.14
N ASN A 9 -13.85 4.12 7.61
CA ASN A 9 -13.20 3.98 8.91
C ASN A 9 -11.80 4.61 8.86
N ILE A 10 -11.63 5.74 9.52
CA ILE A 10 -10.38 6.46 9.73
C ILE A 10 -9.84 6.09 11.12
N SER A 11 -8.54 5.91 11.25
CA SER A 11 -7.90 5.54 12.52
C SER A 11 -8.18 6.57 13.62
N SER A 12 -8.59 6.09 14.80
CA SER A 12 -8.79 6.94 15.99
C SER A 12 -7.54 7.73 16.33
N VAL A 13 -6.34 7.15 16.16
CA VAL A 13 -5.06 7.86 16.37
C VAL A 13 -4.98 9.16 15.57
N GLY A 14 -5.54 9.19 14.36
CA GLY A 14 -5.61 10.41 13.56
C GLY A 14 -6.75 11.33 13.98
N LEU A 15 -7.92 10.76 14.34
CA LEU A 15 -9.07 11.55 14.77
C LEU A 15 -8.86 12.23 16.13
N ASP A 16 -8.13 11.58 17.01
CA ASP A 16 -7.81 12.11 18.37
C ASP A 16 -6.87 13.34 18.32
N LEU A 17 -6.29 13.65 17.16
CA LEU A 17 -5.51 14.87 16.96
C LEU A 17 -6.36 16.12 16.71
N PHE A 18 -7.65 15.96 16.40
CA PHE A 18 -8.54 17.09 16.23
C PHE A 18 -8.88 17.72 17.59
N SER A 19 -8.81 19.05 17.66
CA SER A 19 -9.24 19.79 18.85
C SER A 19 -10.77 19.79 19.00
N SER A 20 -11.27 20.32 20.11
CA SER A 20 -12.70 20.52 20.35
C SER A 20 -13.39 21.45 19.37
N ASP A 21 -12.64 22.16 18.52
CA ASP A 21 -13.18 23.01 17.47
C ASP A 21 -13.73 22.22 16.27
N TYR A 22 -13.46 20.91 16.23
CA TYR A 22 -13.87 20.01 15.17
C TYR A 22 -14.86 18.95 15.67
N ASN A 23 -15.93 18.74 14.93
CA ASN A 23 -16.88 17.65 15.14
C ASN A 23 -16.62 16.56 14.07
N THR A 24 -15.94 15.48 14.45
CA THR A 24 -15.58 14.37 13.56
C THR A 24 -16.69 13.34 13.34
N SER A 25 -17.86 13.57 13.93
CA SER A 25 -19.04 12.70 13.82
C SER A 25 -20.17 13.34 13.00
N ALA A 26 -19.90 14.40 12.25
CA ALA A 26 -20.88 15.09 11.44
C ALA A 26 -21.42 14.21 10.29
N SER A 27 -22.66 14.46 9.86
CA SER A 27 -23.22 13.87 8.64
C SER A 27 -22.44 14.36 7.40
N PHE A 28 -22.56 13.65 6.29
CA PHE A 28 -21.91 14.09 5.05
C PHE A 28 -22.50 15.41 4.55
N GLU A 29 -23.82 15.55 4.63
CA GLU A 29 -24.57 16.71 4.15
C GLU A 29 -24.21 18.00 4.90
N ASP A 30 -23.87 17.89 6.20
CA ASP A 30 -23.54 19.01 7.07
C ASP A 30 -22.03 19.28 7.14
N SER A 31 -21.21 18.53 6.39
CA SER A 31 -19.76 18.57 6.52
C SER A 31 -19.13 19.74 5.76
N GLN A 32 -18.14 20.36 6.38
CA GLN A 32 -17.25 21.36 5.79
C GLN A 32 -15.92 20.72 5.36
N ALA A 33 -15.58 19.57 5.92
CA ALA A 33 -14.44 18.76 5.48
C ALA A 33 -14.79 17.27 5.48
N VAL A 34 -14.18 16.52 4.55
CA VAL A 34 -14.41 15.08 4.41
C VAL A 34 -13.07 14.34 4.48
N LEU A 35 -13.00 13.32 5.34
CA LEU A 35 -11.92 12.35 5.34
C LEU A 35 -12.37 11.10 4.59
N VAL A 36 -11.61 10.69 3.58
CA VAL A 36 -11.93 9.54 2.74
C VAL A 36 -10.71 8.65 2.53
N ARG A 37 -10.91 7.34 2.41
CA ARG A 37 -9.86 6.38 2.04
C ARG A 37 -10.18 5.71 0.71
N SER A 38 -11.27 4.97 0.62
CA SER A 38 -11.60 4.15 -0.55
C SER A 38 -13.04 4.36 -1.06
N ALA A 39 -13.89 5.12 -0.37
CA ALA A 39 -15.24 5.40 -0.83
C ALA A 39 -15.20 6.14 -2.17
N LYS A 40 -16.08 5.74 -3.10
CA LYS A 40 -16.24 6.39 -4.39
C LYS A 40 -17.13 7.62 -4.21
N MET A 41 -16.64 8.78 -4.66
CA MET A 41 -17.36 10.06 -4.50
C MET A 41 -17.93 10.60 -5.83
N HIS A 42 -17.72 9.91 -6.95
CA HIS A 42 -18.12 10.41 -8.28
C HIS A 42 -19.63 10.64 -8.40
N ASP A 43 -20.43 9.76 -7.77
CA ASP A 43 -21.89 9.81 -7.82
C ASP A 43 -22.50 10.57 -6.64
N MET A 44 -21.68 11.18 -5.77
CA MET A 44 -22.12 11.92 -4.60
C MET A 44 -22.36 13.39 -4.95
N GLU A 45 -23.43 13.97 -4.45
CA GLU A 45 -23.60 15.41 -4.47
C GLU A 45 -22.77 16.05 -3.36
N LEU A 46 -21.89 16.97 -3.73
CA LEU A 46 -21.03 17.65 -2.76
C LEU A 46 -21.87 18.63 -1.92
N PRO A 47 -21.75 18.61 -0.57
CA PRO A 47 -22.43 19.57 0.28
C PRO A 47 -22.06 21.01 -0.08
N ALA A 48 -23.03 21.92 -0.06
CA ALA A 48 -22.80 23.33 -0.42
C ALA A 48 -21.79 24.05 0.48
N GLY A 49 -21.63 23.56 1.72
CA GLY A 49 -20.64 24.09 2.68
C GLY A 49 -19.30 23.39 2.66
N LEU A 50 -19.08 22.42 1.76
CA LEU A 50 -17.85 21.65 1.72
C LEU A 50 -16.67 22.51 1.24
N LEU A 51 -15.59 22.53 2.00
CA LEU A 51 -14.38 23.31 1.72
C LEU A 51 -13.17 22.42 1.36
N ALA A 52 -13.12 21.21 1.94
CA ALA A 52 -11.96 20.35 1.75
C ALA A 52 -12.31 18.86 1.78
N ILE A 53 -11.56 18.09 0.99
CA ILE A 53 -11.55 16.62 1.04
C ILE A 53 -10.11 16.19 1.26
N ALA A 54 -9.86 15.35 2.28
CA ALA A 54 -8.55 14.79 2.55
C ALA A 54 -8.58 13.26 2.40
N ARG A 55 -7.76 12.75 1.47
CA ARG A 55 -7.65 11.32 1.24
C ARG A 55 -6.52 10.70 2.06
N ALA A 56 -6.86 9.71 2.88
CA ALA A 56 -5.89 8.83 3.53
C ALA A 56 -5.32 7.83 2.52
N GLY A 57 -4.43 8.30 1.65
CA GLY A 57 -3.79 7.53 0.59
C GLY A 57 -3.21 8.41 -0.53
N ALA A 58 -2.43 7.81 -1.42
CA ALA A 58 -1.70 8.54 -2.47
C ALA A 58 -2.57 8.88 -3.69
N GLY A 59 -3.30 7.90 -4.22
CA GLY A 59 -4.14 8.13 -5.42
C GLY A 59 -5.40 8.94 -5.07
N VAL A 60 -6.02 9.58 -6.06
CA VAL A 60 -7.26 10.37 -5.89
C VAL A 60 -8.34 9.97 -6.90
N ASN A 61 -8.18 8.83 -7.50
CA ASN A 61 -9.06 8.30 -8.54
C ASN A 61 -10.51 8.00 -8.08
N ASN A 62 -10.76 8.00 -6.79
CA ASN A 62 -12.10 7.84 -6.19
C ASN A 62 -12.78 9.19 -5.87
N ILE A 63 -12.12 10.32 -6.15
CA ILE A 63 -12.60 11.67 -5.89
C ILE A 63 -12.81 12.38 -7.23
N PRO A 64 -13.97 13.04 -7.46
CA PRO A 64 -14.24 13.77 -8.70
C PRO A 64 -13.52 15.13 -8.68
N LEU A 65 -12.24 15.16 -9.08
CA LEU A 65 -11.39 16.36 -8.97
C LEU A 65 -11.93 17.57 -9.70
N ASP A 66 -12.46 17.39 -10.92
CA ASP A 66 -13.01 18.49 -11.72
C ASP A 66 -14.25 19.08 -11.02
N LYS A 67 -15.17 18.24 -10.54
CA LYS A 67 -16.36 18.68 -9.78
C LYS A 67 -15.94 19.40 -8.48
N CYS A 68 -14.89 18.95 -7.81
CA CYS A 68 -14.32 19.61 -6.63
C CYS A 68 -13.74 20.99 -6.98
N ALA A 69 -12.98 21.09 -8.06
CA ALA A 69 -12.39 22.33 -8.52
C ALA A 69 -13.46 23.37 -8.89
N ASP A 70 -14.47 22.97 -9.64
CA ASP A 70 -15.62 23.82 -10.02
C ASP A 70 -16.40 24.33 -8.80
N ALA A 71 -16.49 23.51 -7.75
CA ALA A 71 -17.15 23.86 -6.49
C ALA A 71 -16.23 24.63 -5.51
N GLY A 72 -14.96 24.86 -5.84
CA GLY A 72 -13.99 25.51 -4.96
C GLY A 72 -13.53 24.66 -3.78
N VAL A 73 -13.68 23.34 -3.86
CA VAL A 73 -13.28 22.37 -2.82
C VAL A 73 -11.84 21.94 -3.02
N VAL A 74 -11.01 22.12 -2.00
CA VAL A 74 -9.59 21.71 -2.04
C VAL A 74 -9.48 20.21 -1.74
N VAL A 75 -8.69 19.49 -2.56
CA VAL A 75 -8.44 18.06 -2.36
C VAL A 75 -6.99 17.82 -1.93
N PHE A 76 -6.81 17.16 -0.79
CA PHE A 76 -5.53 16.73 -0.24
C PHE A 76 -5.38 15.22 -0.33
N ASN A 77 -4.14 14.75 -0.45
CA ASN A 77 -3.78 13.35 -0.38
C ASN A 77 -2.52 13.16 0.48
N THR A 78 -2.19 11.89 0.80
CA THR A 78 -1.04 11.54 1.64
C THR A 78 -0.09 10.58 0.90
N PRO A 79 0.63 11.07 -0.14
CA PRO A 79 1.51 10.21 -0.92
C PRO A 79 2.68 9.71 -0.06
N GLY A 80 2.97 8.41 -0.16
CA GLY A 80 4.10 7.78 0.54
C GLY A 80 3.85 7.39 1.99
N ALA A 81 2.74 7.81 2.62
CA ALA A 81 2.48 7.54 4.05
C ALA A 81 2.48 6.04 4.41
N ASN A 82 2.02 5.17 3.51
CA ASN A 82 1.99 3.72 3.68
C ASN A 82 3.06 2.98 2.86
N ALA A 83 4.01 3.69 2.26
CA ALA A 83 4.95 3.10 1.28
C ALA A 83 5.79 1.97 1.90
N ASN A 84 6.25 2.15 3.14
CA ASN A 84 7.01 1.11 3.83
C ASN A 84 6.17 -0.15 4.10
N ALA A 85 4.94 0.02 4.57
CA ALA A 85 4.04 -1.11 4.85
C ALA A 85 3.71 -1.91 3.56
N VAL A 86 3.49 -1.20 2.44
CA VAL A 86 3.28 -1.85 1.14
C VAL A 86 4.54 -2.58 0.68
N LYS A 87 5.73 -1.99 0.81
CA LYS A 87 7.00 -2.67 0.52
C LYS A 87 7.13 -3.97 1.30
N GLU A 88 6.87 -3.96 2.60
CA GLU A 88 6.95 -5.16 3.46
C GLU A 88 5.98 -6.25 2.98
N HIS A 89 4.77 -5.85 2.62
CA HIS A 89 3.78 -6.77 2.08
C HIS A 89 4.20 -7.39 0.73
N VAL A 90 4.81 -6.60 -0.15
CA VAL A 90 5.37 -7.08 -1.42
C VAL A 90 6.50 -8.08 -1.19
N ILE A 91 7.44 -7.79 -0.28
CA ILE A 91 8.53 -8.71 0.05
C ILE A 91 7.99 -10.02 0.64
N ALA A 92 7.01 -9.94 1.55
CA ALA A 92 6.34 -11.12 2.09
C ALA A 92 5.70 -11.97 0.98
N ALA A 93 4.96 -11.35 0.05
CA ALA A 93 4.35 -12.03 -1.08
C ALA A 93 5.38 -12.68 -2.02
N MET A 94 6.51 -12.03 -2.29
CA MET A 94 7.61 -12.58 -3.08
C MET A 94 8.22 -13.83 -2.42
N LEU A 95 8.41 -13.82 -1.12
CA LEU A 95 8.94 -14.97 -0.38
C LEU A 95 7.94 -16.12 -0.35
N ILE A 96 6.65 -15.84 -0.10
CA ILE A 96 5.58 -16.84 -0.11
C ILE A 96 5.42 -17.46 -1.49
N SER A 97 5.50 -16.67 -2.57
CA SER A 97 5.41 -17.19 -3.95
C SER A 97 6.62 -18.03 -4.37
N SER A 98 7.76 -17.82 -3.74
CA SER A 98 9.00 -18.55 -4.04
C SER A 98 9.12 -19.86 -3.27
N ARG A 99 8.42 -19.98 -2.16
CA ARG A 99 8.44 -21.13 -1.24
C ARG A 99 7.02 -21.45 -0.82
N ASP A 100 6.65 -22.71 -0.79
CA ASP A 100 5.31 -23.13 -0.38
C ASP A 100 5.15 -23.11 1.16
N ILE A 101 5.25 -21.89 1.71
CA ILE A 101 5.10 -21.64 3.16
C ILE A 101 3.67 -21.95 3.60
N VAL A 102 2.68 -21.59 2.79
CA VAL A 102 1.27 -21.81 3.09
C VAL A 102 0.96 -23.30 3.12
N GLY A 103 1.38 -24.05 2.10
CA GLY A 103 1.22 -25.51 2.08
C GLY A 103 1.93 -26.20 3.24
N GLY A 104 3.11 -25.72 3.64
CA GLY A 104 3.81 -26.20 4.83
C GLY A 104 3.00 -25.97 6.13
N ILE A 105 2.40 -24.80 6.30
CA ILE A 105 1.52 -24.48 7.44
C ILE A 105 0.30 -25.40 7.46
N GLU A 106 -0.37 -25.58 6.33
CA GLU A 106 -1.54 -26.46 6.19
C GLU A 106 -1.18 -27.91 6.53
N TRP A 107 -0.03 -28.39 6.05
CA TRP A 107 0.45 -29.72 6.35
C TRP A 107 0.67 -29.90 7.86
N VAL A 108 1.33 -28.97 8.53
CA VAL A 108 1.55 -29.03 10.00
C VAL A 108 0.23 -29.05 10.75
N LYS A 109 -0.74 -28.21 10.37
CA LYS A 109 -2.08 -28.21 10.98
C LYS A 109 -2.79 -29.56 10.84
N ALA A 110 -2.71 -30.15 9.63
CA ALA A 110 -3.36 -31.43 9.35
C ALA A 110 -2.73 -32.62 10.09
N ASN A 111 -1.44 -32.52 10.43
CA ASN A 111 -0.69 -33.63 11.05
C ASN A 111 -0.30 -33.36 12.52
N LYS A 112 -0.92 -32.37 13.17
CA LYS A 112 -0.57 -31.94 14.55
C LYS A 112 -0.67 -33.05 15.60
N ASP A 113 -1.53 -34.06 15.36
CA ASP A 113 -1.78 -35.16 16.28
C ASP A 113 -0.98 -36.43 15.91
N ASP A 114 -0.07 -36.37 14.93
CA ASP A 114 0.81 -37.47 14.55
C ASP A 114 1.86 -37.71 15.65
N ALA A 115 1.87 -38.87 16.25
CA ALA A 115 2.81 -39.27 17.31
C ALA A 115 4.27 -39.28 16.82
N ASP A 116 4.49 -39.50 15.51
CA ASP A 116 5.81 -39.52 14.84
C ASP A 116 6.08 -38.30 14.01
N ILE A 117 5.49 -37.13 14.35
CA ILE A 117 5.51 -35.88 13.56
C ILE A 117 6.92 -35.49 13.08
N ALA A 118 7.94 -35.69 13.90
CA ALA A 118 9.32 -35.34 13.51
C ALA A 118 9.80 -36.16 12.29
N LYS A 119 9.49 -37.46 12.26
CA LYS A 119 9.85 -38.35 11.14
C LYS A 119 8.98 -38.09 9.92
N SER A 120 7.72 -37.81 10.11
CA SER A 120 6.76 -37.42 9.04
C SER A 120 7.16 -36.09 8.41
N ALA A 121 7.55 -35.09 9.21
CA ALA A 121 8.03 -33.80 8.73
C ALA A 121 9.31 -33.90 7.88
N GLU A 122 10.28 -34.74 8.29
CA GLU A 122 11.48 -34.99 7.49
C GLU A 122 11.18 -35.55 6.10
N LYS A 123 10.16 -36.37 5.97
CA LYS A 123 9.70 -36.89 4.68
C LYS A 123 8.94 -35.84 3.86
N ALA A 124 8.06 -35.09 4.52
CA ALA A 124 7.17 -34.13 3.89
C ALA A 124 7.90 -32.85 3.43
N LYS A 125 8.96 -32.40 4.12
CA LYS A 125 9.63 -31.11 3.86
C LYS A 125 10.05 -30.89 2.42
N LYS A 126 10.32 -31.95 1.66
CA LYS A 126 10.69 -31.86 0.24
C LYS A 126 9.55 -31.36 -0.64
N ALA A 127 8.30 -31.60 -0.25
CA ALA A 127 7.13 -31.12 -1.00
C ALA A 127 6.99 -29.59 -0.95
N PHE A 128 7.50 -28.97 0.10
CA PHE A 128 7.42 -27.52 0.34
C PHE A 128 8.71 -26.78 0.01
N ALA A 129 9.69 -27.48 -0.54
CA ALA A 129 10.96 -26.88 -0.96
C ALA A 129 10.71 -25.94 -2.15
N GLY A 130 11.00 -24.66 -1.97
CA GLY A 130 10.90 -23.67 -3.03
C GLY A 130 12.26 -23.35 -3.63
N LYS A 131 12.33 -22.18 -4.27
CA LYS A 131 13.57 -21.63 -4.85
C LYS A 131 13.94 -20.36 -4.11
N GLU A 132 15.21 -20.09 -4.01
CA GLU A 132 15.71 -18.81 -3.50
C GLU A 132 15.36 -17.68 -4.48
N ILE A 133 15.11 -16.49 -3.94
CA ILE A 133 14.91 -15.28 -4.77
C ILE A 133 16.24 -14.63 -5.14
N SER A 134 17.32 -14.93 -4.41
CA SER A 134 18.67 -14.46 -4.73
C SER A 134 19.07 -14.85 -6.17
N GLY A 135 19.66 -13.92 -6.90
CA GLY A 135 20.02 -14.08 -8.30
C GLY A 135 18.87 -14.04 -9.31
N LYS A 136 17.61 -13.96 -8.84
CA LYS A 136 16.45 -13.80 -9.75
C LYS A 136 16.30 -12.36 -10.19
N LYS A 137 15.66 -12.17 -11.35
CA LYS A 137 15.36 -10.87 -11.92
C LYS A 137 14.00 -10.37 -11.42
N LEU A 138 13.96 -9.11 -11.02
CA LEU A 138 12.73 -8.39 -10.65
C LEU A 138 12.58 -7.17 -11.55
N GLY A 139 11.45 -7.06 -12.25
CA GLY A 139 11.03 -5.83 -12.92
C GLY A 139 10.17 -4.99 -12.00
N VAL A 140 10.47 -3.70 -11.87
CA VAL A 140 9.66 -2.73 -11.11
C VAL A 140 9.19 -1.65 -12.08
N ILE A 141 7.87 -1.61 -12.30
CA ILE A 141 7.22 -0.59 -13.13
C ILE A 141 6.65 0.49 -12.20
N GLY A 142 7.15 1.72 -12.34
CA GLY A 142 6.88 2.82 -11.41
C GLY A 142 7.85 2.83 -10.22
N LEU A 143 8.78 3.78 -10.23
CA LEU A 143 9.81 3.95 -9.19
C LEU A 143 9.46 5.12 -8.26
N GLY A 144 8.16 5.33 -8.01
CA GLY A 144 7.67 6.28 -7.01
C GLY A 144 7.97 5.83 -5.58
N ALA A 145 7.24 6.39 -4.60
CA ALA A 145 7.48 6.16 -3.17
C ALA A 145 7.54 4.68 -2.75
N ILE A 146 6.73 3.82 -3.35
CA ILE A 146 6.71 2.37 -3.07
C ILE A 146 7.77 1.64 -3.90
N GLY A 147 7.79 1.88 -5.23
CA GLY A 147 8.65 1.13 -6.15
C GLY A 147 10.14 1.24 -5.83
N GLN A 148 10.61 2.43 -5.44
CA GLN A 148 12.00 2.62 -5.01
C GLN A 148 12.34 1.81 -3.74
N LEU A 149 11.42 1.73 -2.77
CA LEU A 149 11.64 0.95 -1.56
C LEU A 149 11.67 -0.55 -1.85
N VAL A 150 10.78 -1.03 -2.72
CA VAL A 150 10.76 -2.43 -3.17
C VAL A 150 12.05 -2.76 -3.94
N ALA A 151 12.45 -1.90 -4.89
CA ALA A 151 13.66 -2.10 -5.68
C ALA A 151 14.91 -2.19 -4.80
N ASN A 152 15.08 -1.26 -3.86
CA ASN A 152 16.21 -1.26 -2.92
C ASN A 152 16.20 -2.49 -2.01
N ALA A 153 15.04 -2.89 -1.48
CA ALA A 153 14.92 -4.09 -0.66
C ALA A 153 15.26 -5.37 -1.45
N ALA A 154 14.82 -5.46 -2.70
CA ALA A 154 15.11 -6.60 -3.57
C ALA A 154 16.62 -6.71 -3.91
N ILE A 155 17.31 -5.59 -4.13
CA ILE A 155 18.78 -5.57 -4.26
C ILE A 155 19.44 -6.16 -3.01
N ASN A 156 19.00 -5.73 -1.80
CA ASN A 156 19.55 -6.23 -0.54
C ASN A 156 19.25 -7.72 -0.30
N LEU A 157 18.21 -8.26 -0.94
CA LEU A 157 17.90 -9.70 -0.95
C LEU A 157 18.65 -10.48 -2.06
N GLY A 158 19.59 -9.83 -2.75
CA GLY A 158 20.44 -10.46 -3.77
C GLY A 158 19.80 -10.63 -5.13
N MET A 159 18.70 -9.91 -5.43
CA MET A 159 18.05 -9.96 -6.73
C MET A 159 18.73 -9.02 -7.75
N GLU A 160 18.58 -9.31 -9.04
CA GLU A 160 18.86 -8.37 -10.11
C GLU A 160 17.61 -7.53 -10.38
N VAL A 161 17.67 -6.23 -10.13
CA VAL A 161 16.49 -5.36 -10.25
C VAL A 161 16.58 -4.50 -11.51
N TYR A 162 15.47 -4.49 -12.26
CA TYR A 162 15.26 -3.68 -13.45
C TYR A 162 14.09 -2.72 -13.19
N GLY A 163 14.30 -1.43 -13.39
CA GLY A 163 13.32 -0.41 -13.10
C GLY A 163 12.90 0.38 -14.34
N TYR A 164 11.59 0.60 -14.48
CA TYR A 164 11.00 1.44 -15.51
C TYR A 164 10.14 2.52 -14.85
N ASP A 165 10.42 3.78 -15.14
CA ASP A 165 9.57 4.92 -14.78
C ASP A 165 9.86 6.10 -15.72
N PRO A 166 8.96 6.46 -16.65
CA PRO A 166 9.17 7.58 -17.58
C PRO A 166 9.07 8.95 -16.89
N TYR A 167 8.57 9.01 -15.66
CA TYR A 167 8.37 10.26 -14.90
C TYR A 167 9.20 10.30 -13.61
N LEU A 168 10.30 9.55 -13.57
CA LEU A 168 11.16 9.47 -12.39
C LEU A 168 11.63 10.85 -11.93
N SER A 169 11.25 11.25 -10.73
CA SER A 169 11.72 12.51 -10.16
C SER A 169 13.20 12.45 -9.75
N VAL A 170 13.86 13.59 -9.74
CA VAL A 170 15.27 13.68 -9.28
C VAL A 170 15.42 13.14 -7.85
N ASN A 171 14.49 13.48 -6.95
CA ASN A 171 14.52 12.99 -5.56
C ASN A 171 14.37 11.48 -5.49
N ALA A 172 13.49 10.87 -6.28
CA ALA A 172 13.33 9.43 -6.35
C ALA A 172 14.60 8.75 -6.88
N ALA A 173 15.24 9.33 -7.89
CA ALA A 173 16.50 8.84 -8.44
C ALA A 173 17.64 8.84 -7.40
N TRP A 174 17.73 9.88 -6.57
CA TRP A 174 18.73 9.94 -5.48
C TRP A 174 18.51 8.88 -4.39
N ASN A 175 17.28 8.47 -4.16
CA ASN A 175 16.94 7.43 -3.17
C ASN A 175 17.02 6.00 -3.73
N LEU A 176 17.22 5.86 -5.03
CA LEU A 176 17.30 4.56 -5.69
C LEU A 176 18.73 4.02 -5.63
N SER A 177 18.88 2.72 -5.32
CA SER A 177 20.17 2.05 -5.38
C SER A 177 20.77 2.13 -6.79
N ARG A 178 22.05 2.43 -6.88
CA ARG A 178 22.82 2.43 -8.14
C ARG A 178 22.88 1.08 -8.83
N SER A 179 22.56 0.00 -8.12
CA SER A 179 22.49 -1.36 -8.65
C SER A 179 21.20 -1.65 -9.40
N VAL A 180 20.20 -0.77 -9.34
CA VAL A 180 18.98 -0.89 -10.14
C VAL A 180 19.31 -0.54 -11.58
N LYS A 181 19.02 -1.47 -12.50
CA LYS A 181 19.27 -1.31 -13.93
C LYS A 181 18.06 -0.62 -14.58
N HIS A 182 18.30 0.53 -15.22
CA HIS A 182 17.25 1.22 -15.96
C HIS A 182 16.89 0.47 -17.25
N ILE A 183 15.60 0.35 -17.53
CA ILE A 183 15.08 -0.11 -18.83
C ILE A 183 14.18 0.97 -19.43
N SER A 184 14.23 1.13 -20.74
CA SER A 184 13.47 2.16 -21.48
C SER A 184 12.14 1.65 -22.01
N ASN A 185 11.94 0.33 -22.05
CA ASN A 185 10.73 -0.33 -22.56
C ASN A 185 10.31 -1.43 -21.59
N VAL A 186 9.01 -1.73 -21.54
CA VAL A 186 8.40 -2.85 -20.81
C VAL A 186 7.85 -3.86 -21.80
#